data_2f54d3f5fc84b5979edebe7ec83b2c53
#
_entry.id   2f54d3f5fc84b5979edebe7ec83b2c53
#
_cell.length_a   1.000
_cell.length_b   1.000
_cell.length_c   1.000
_cell.angle_alpha   90.00
_cell.angle_beta   90.00
_cell.angle_gamma   90.00
#
_symmetry.space_group_name_H-M   'P 1'
#
loop_
_entity.id
_entity.type
_entity.pdbx_description
1 polymer ?
#
loop_
_entity_poly.entity_id
_entity_poly.type
_entity_poly.pdbx_seq_one_letter_code
_entity_poly.pdbx_strand_id
1 'polypeptide(L)'
;DQTQHLEIARDIAGRFNGIYGDTFTLPEGYVPASGAKIMSLAEPTKKMSKSDTNVNSFILMTDDKDAIVRKFKRAVTDSDGVVRFDRETKPGVSNLMCIYSTFTGKSNDEITAEFEGKGYGDFKMAVAEVTADALAPVQAEYNRILADKVYVDEVLKSGAERASRLANRTVSKVYRKVGLLQLDK
;
A
#
# COMPACT_ATOMS: atom_id res chain seq x y z
N ASP A 1 5.12 6.94 0.99
CA ASP A 1 5.54 7.48 -0.31
C ASP A 1 4.66 8.61 -0.83
N GLN A 2 3.49 8.84 -0.25
CA GLN A 2 2.55 9.91 -0.64
C GLN A 2 2.63 11.15 0.29
N THR A 3 3.55 11.17 1.26
CA THR A 3 3.68 12.27 2.23
C THR A 3 3.89 13.62 1.55
N GLN A 4 4.78 13.68 0.56
CA GLN A 4 5.05 14.91 -0.19
C GLN A 4 3.81 15.44 -0.93
N HIS A 5 2.97 14.55 -1.47
CA HIS A 5 1.72 14.94 -2.13
C HIS A 5 0.71 15.54 -1.12
N LEU A 6 0.66 14.99 0.10
CA LEU A 6 -0.16 15.55 1.18
C LEU A 6 0.36 16.91 1.65
N GLU A 7 1.67 17.08 1.77
CA GLU A 7 2.30 18.37 2.13
C GLU A 7 1.94 19.46 1.12
N ILE A 8 2.06 19.17 -0.18
CA ILE A 8 1.64 20.09 -1.25
C ILE A 8 0.14 20.41 -1.16
N ALA A 9 -0.70 19.41 -0.92
CA ALA A 9 -2.15 19.62 -0.77
C ALA A 9 -2.47 20.50 0.45
N ARG A 10 -1.76 20.30 1.57
CA ARG A 10 -1.87 21.14 2.77
C ARG A 10 -1.47 22.58 2.51
N ASP A 11 -0.33 22.79 1.82
CA ASP A 11 0.17 24.13 1.49
C ASP A 11 -0.81 24.89 0.59
N ILE A 12 -1.34 24.23 -0.44
CA ILE A 12 -2.36 24.82 -1.33
C ILE A 12 -3.63 25.18 -0.53
N ALA A 13 -4.13 24.26 0.28
CA ALA A 13 -5.32 24.47 1.08
C ALA A 13 -5.13 25.57 2.13
N GLY A 14 -3.98 25.59 2.82
CA GLY A 14 -3.64 26.63 3.81
C GLY A 14 -3.51 28.01 3.18
N ARG A 15 -2.83 28.08 2.03
CA ARG A 15 -2.68 29.36 1.28
C ARG A 15 -4.02 29.89 0.80
N PHE A 16 -4.87 29.01 0.28
CA PHE A 16 -6.23 29.38 -0.13
C PHE A 16 -7.04 29.91 1.04
N ASN A 17 -7.04 29.18 2.18
CA ASN A 17 -7.75 29.59 3.39
C ASN A 17 -7.25 30.94 3.93
N GLY A 18 -5.94 31.19 3.87
CA GLY A 18 -5.35 32.45 4.30
C GLY A 18 -5.77 33.66 3.47
N ILE A 19 -6.03 33.47 2.16
CA ILE A 19 -6.42 34.55 1.25
C ILE A 19 -7.94 34.73 1.23
N TYR A 20 -8.71 33.62 1.19
CA TYR A 20 -10.15 33.61 0.94
C TYR A 20 -10.99 33.19 2.14
N GLY A 21 -10.37 32.99 3.31
CA GLY A 21 -11.01 32.48 4.54
C GLY A 21 -11.33 30.99 4.49
N ASP A 22 -11.64 30.42 5.65
CA ASP A 22 -11.85 28.98 5.85
C ASP A 22 -12.75 28.33 4.79
N THR A 23 -12.17 27.45 4.01
CA THR A 23 -12.82 26.76 2.90
C THR A 23 -12.47 25.27 2.87
N PHE A 24 -11.19 24.96 3.03
CA PHE A 24 -10.68 23.60 3.01
C PHE A 24 -10.30 23.14 4.42
N THR A 25 -10.66 21.91 4.75
CA THR A 25 -10.05 21.21 5.87
C THR A 25 -8.64 20.80 5.48
N LEU A 26 -7.65 21.15 6.30
CA LEU A 26 -6.26 20.75 6.02
C LEU A 26 -6.11 19.24 6.24
N PRO A 27 -5.68 18.48 5.21
CA PRO A 27 -5.50 17.04 5.36
C PRO A 27 -4.34 16.74 6.33
N GLU A 28 -4.46 15.68 7.12
CA GLU A 28 -3.40 15.16 7.96
C GLU A 28 -2.85 13.87 7.39
N GLY A 29 -1.51 13.72 7.43
CA GLY A 29 -0.84 12.51 6.97
C GLY A 29 -0.94 11.40 8.02
N TYR A 30 -1.43 10.24 7.63
CA TYR A 30 -1.36 9.02 8.42
C TYR A 30 -0.26 8.11 7.89
N VAL A 31 0.74 7.83 8.73
CA VAL A 31 1.82 6.89 8.40
C VAL A 31 1.80 5.76 9.44
N PRO A 32 1.48 4.52 9.06
CA PRO A 32 1.49 3.41 10.00
C PRO A 32 2.91 3.10 10.51
N ALA A 33 3.00 2.60 11.74
CA ALA A 33 4.27 2.29 12.38
C ALA A 33 5.02 1.13 11.68
N SER A 34 4.28 0.18 11.09
CA SER A 34 4.83 -0.95 10.32
C SER A 34 4.15 -1.06 8.96
N GLY A 35 4.84 -1.70 7.99
CA GLY A 35 4.29 -1.91 6.65
C GLY A 35 4.13 -0.66 5.77
N ALA A 36 4.53 0.53 6.27
CA ALA A 36 4.38 1.79 5.54
C ALA A 36 5.13 1.82 4.21
N LYS A 37 6.22 1.07 4.09
CA LYS A 37 7.05 0.98 2.89
C LYS A 37 7.57 -0.43 2.72
N ILE A 38 7.08 -1.11 1.69
CA ILE A 38 7.57 -2.43 1.27
C ILE A 38 8.51 -2.25 0.09
N MET A 39 9.64 -2.94 0.14
CA MET A 39 10.68 -2.86 -0.88
C MET A 39 10.51 -3.97 -1.92
N SER A 40 11.10 -3.76 -3.10
CA SER A 40 11.14 -4.73 -4.20
C SER A 40 11.76 -6.06 -3.74
N LEU A 41 11.19 -7.18 -4.18
CA LEU A 41 11.75 -8.51 -3.88
C LEU A 41 13.05 -8.79 -4.65
N ALA A 42 13.21 -8.18 -5.83
CA ALA A 42 14.40 -8.34 -6.67
C ALA A 42 15.48 -7.28 -6.39
N GLU A 43 15.08 -6.06 -6.01
CA GLU A 43 15.97 -4.95 -5.71
C GLU A 43 15.57 -4.29 -4.38
N PRO A 44 15.93 -4.88 -3.23
CA PRO A 44 15.40 -4.47 -1.93
C PRO A 44 15.83 -3.07 -1.45
N THR A 45 16.64 -2.38 -2.21
CA THR A 45 16.97 -0.95 -2.02
C THR A 45 15.97 -0.02 -2.70
N LYS A 46 15.16 -0.54 -3.64
CA LYS A 46 14.09 0.19 -4.33
C LYS A 46 12.72 -0.18 -3.74
N LYS A 47 11.78 0.78 -3.78
CA LYS A 47 10.40 0.53 -3.37
C LYS A 47 9.73 -0.49 -4.32
N MET A 48 8.91 -1.39 -3.78
CA MET A 48 8.07 -2.28 -4.57
C MET A 48 7.12 -1.47 -5.47
N SER A 49 7.07 -1.82 -6.75
CA SER A 49 6.21 -1.16 -7.74
C SER A 49 5.56 -2.18 -8.67
N LYS A 50 4.24 -2.09 -8.83
CA LYS A 50 3.50 -2.89 -9.82
C LYS A 50 3.85 -2.56 -11.27
N SER A 51 4.53 -1.43 -11.50
CA SER A 51 4.98 -0.97 -12.82
C SER A 51 6.40 -1.43 -13.15
N ASP A 52 7.05 -2.23 -12.28
CA ASP A 52 8.36 -2.80 -12.56
C ASP A 52 8.27 -3.78 -13.74
N THR A 53 9.27 -3.75 -14.62
CA THR A 53 9.36 -4.68 -15.76
C THR A 53 9.67 -6.11 -15.32
N ASN A 54 10.29 -6.29 -14.15
CA ASN A 54 10.54 -7.59 -13.57
C ASN A 54 9.35 -8.04 -12.72
N VAL A 55 8.54 -8.94 -13.24
CA VAL A 55 7.36 -9.50 -12.57
C VAL A 55 7.64 -10.20 -11.24
N ASN A 56 8.90 -10.55 -10.94
CA ASN A 56 9.29 -11.13 -9.65
C ASN A 56 9.62 -10.06 -8.58
N SER A 57 9.61 -8.78 -8.94
CA SER A 57 9.92 -7.67 -8.03
C SER A 57 8.77 -7.33 -7.07
N PHE A 58 7.55 -7.77 -7.35
CA PHE A 58 6.34 -7.39 -6.62
C PHE A 58 5.33 -8.53 -6.50
N ILE A 59 4.49 -8.45 -5.48
CA ILE A 59 3.31 -9.31 -5.32
C ILE A 59 2.07 -8.49 -5.69
N LEU A 60 1.25 -9.04 -6.59
CA LEU A 60 -0.10 -8.53 -6.84
C LEU A 60 -1.08 -9.13 -5.83
N MET A 61 -2.08 -8.38 -5.43
CA MET A 61 -3.15 -8.91 -4.59
C MET A 61 -3.94 -10.03 -5.27
N THR A 62 -3.86 -10.12 -6.59
CA THR A 62 -4.50 -11.15 -7.42
C THR A 62 -3.57 -12.31 -7.81
N ASP A 63 -2.30 -12.31 -7.34
CA ASP A 63 -1.40 -13.44 -7.56
C ASP A 63 -1.93 -14.68 -6.82
N ASP A 64 -1.97 -15.82 -7.49
CA ASP A 64 -2.30 -17.10 -6.86
C ASP A 64 -1.18 -17.56 -5.89
N LYS A 65 -1.50 -18.56 -5.06
CA LYS A 65 -0.56 -19.09 -4.07
C LYS A 65 0.76 -19.55 -4.68
N ASP A 66 0.73 -20.18 -5.86
CA ASP A 66 1.92 -20.69 -6.52
C ASP A 66 2.80 -19.55 -7.05
N ALA A 67 2.19 -18.49 -7.58
CA ALA A 67 2.90 -17.29 -8.00
C ALA A 67 3.55 -16.58 -6.81
N ILE A 68 2.84 -16.43 -5.69
CA ILE A 68 3.35 -15.85 -4.45
C ILE A 68 4.57 -16.64 -3.96
N VAL A 69 4.44 -17.96 -3.82
CA VAL A 69 5.54 -18.86 -3.39
C VAL A 69 6.75 -18.73 -4.32
N ARG A 70 6.53 -18.79 -5.64
CA ARG A 70 7.59 -18.66 -6.62
C ARG A 70 8.33 -17.33 -6.52
N LYS A 71 7.62 -16.22 -6.34
CA LYS A 71 8.21 -14.88 -6.23
C LYS A 71 9.01 -14.74 -4.93
N PHE A 72 8.50 -15.19 -3.79
CA PHE A 72 9.26 -15.16 -2.54
C PHE A 72 10.50 -16.07 -2.56
N LYS A 73 10.43 -17.26 -3.15
CA LYS A 73 11.62 -18.11 -3.34
C LYS A 73 12.74 -17.40 -4.11
N ARG A 74 12.37 -16.56 -5.09
CA ARG A 74 13.32 -15.79 -5.91
C ARG A 74 13.73 -14.46 -5.29
N ALA A 75 13.11 -14.03 -4.19
CA ALA A 75 13.47 -12.79 -3.53
C ALA A 75 14.95 -12.73 -3.18
N VAL A 76 15.58 -11.59 -3.40
CA VAL A 76 17.01 -11.39 -3.15
C VAL A 76 17.27 -11.36 -1.64
N THR A 77 18.25 -12.11 -1.20
CA THR A 77 18.79 -12.14 0.16
C THR A 77 20.32 -12.19 0.09
N ASP A 78 21.00 -11.84 1.19
CA ASP A 78 22.45 -12.01 1.31
C ASP A 78 22.84 -13.51 1.41
N SER A 79 24.13 -13.79 1.66
CA SER A 79 24.70 -15.14 1.64
C SER A 79 24.99 -15.73 3.03
N ASP A 80 24.74 -15.01 4.14
CA ASP A 80 25.12 -15.51 5.46
C ASP A 80 24.08 -16.49 6.07
N GLY A 81 22.88 -16.56 5.52
CA GLY A 81 21.85 -17.52 5.91
C GLY A 81 21.13 -17.21 7.23
N VAL A 82 21.47 -16.11 7.90
CA VAL A 82 20.92 -15.75 9.22
C VAL A 82 19.76 -14.76 9.08
N VAL A 83 18.59 -15.13 9.60
CA VAL A 83 17.41 -14.26 9.64
C VAL A 83 17.58 -13.25 10.77
N ARG A 84 17.95 -12.02 10.41
CA ARG A 84 18.17 -10.91 11.32
C ARG A 84 17.79 -9.60 10.64
N PHE A 85 17.18 -8.71 11.39
CA PHE A 85 16.79 -7.40 10.88
C PHE A 85 17.99 -6.45 10.86
N ASP A 86 18.38 -6.04 9.67
CA ASP A 86 19.44 -5.06 9.44
C ASP A 86 19.23 -4.45 8.03
N ARG A 87 18.76 -3.23 7.97
CA ARG A 87 18.44 -2.58 6.69
C ARG A 87 19.66 -2.24 5.85
N GLU A 88 20.82 -2.06 6.47
CA GLU A 88 22.03 -1.67 5.78
C GLU A 88 22.73 -2.88 5.16
N THR A 89 22.94 -3.91 5.96
CA THR A 89 23.69 -5.12 5.52
C THR A 89 22.80 -6.21 4.96
N LYS A 90 21.49 -6.25 5.34
CA LYS A 90 20.50 -7.28 4.97
C LYS A 90 19.19 -6.68 4.45
N PRO A 91 19.23 -5.78 3.43
CA PRO A 91 18.00 -5.10 3.00
C PRO A 91 16.91 -6.07 2.51
N GLY A 92 17.28 -7.17 1.84
CA GLY A 92 16.34 -8.19 1.38
C GLY A 92 15.67 -8.96 2.51
N VAL A 93 16.45 -9.46 3.47
CA VAL A 93 15.92 -10.17 4.64
C VAL A 93 15.07 -9.23 5.49
N SER A 94 15.54 -8.01 5.73
CA SER A 94 14.78 -7.00 6.49
C SER A 94 13.44 -6.66 5.83
N ASN A 95 13.38 -6.60 4.49
CA ASN A 95 12.13 -6.42 3.76
C ASN A 95 11.17 -7.60 3.97
N LEU A 96 11.67 -8.83 3.88
CA LEU A 96 10.86 -10.03 4.13
C LEU A 96 10.36 -10.08 5.58
N MET A 97 11.20 -9.68 6.55
CA MET A 97 10.79 -9.57 7.96
C MET A 97 9.70 -8.51 8.16
N CYS A 98 9.77 -7.36 7.47
CA CYS A 98 8.70 -6.36 7.49
C CYS A 98 7.37 -6.93 6.97
N ILE A 99 7.40 -7.70 5.87
CA ILE A 99 6.20 -8.34 5.32
C ILE A 99 5.65 -9.36 6.31
N TYR A 100 6.50 -10.24 6.85
CA TYR A 100 6.11 -11.26 7.82
C TYR A 100 5.52 -10.64 9.08
N SER A 101 6.18 -9.63 9.64
CA SER A 101 5.70 -8.85 10.80
C SER A 101 4.34 -8.23 10.56
N THR A 102 4.10 -7.66 9.36
CA THR A 102 2.83 -7.01 9.01
C THR A 102 1.65 -8.00 9.07
N PHE A 103 1.83 -9.24 8.63
CA PHE A 103 0.77 -10.24 8.62
C PHE A 103 0.64 -11.02 9.93
N THR A 104 1.74 -11.22 10.66
CA THR A 104 1.73 -12.02 11.89
C THR A 104 1.62 -11.20 13.17
N GLY A 105 1.92 -9.88 13.10
CA GLY A 105 2.01 -9.00 14.25
C GLY A 105 3.27 -9.20 15.10
N LYS A 106 4.17 -10.12 14.71
CA LYS A 106 5.40 -10.42 15.45
C LYS A 106 6.43 -9.29 15.31
N SER A 107 7.17 -9.05 16.39
CA SER A 107 8.33 -8.15 16.39
C SER A 107 9.52 -8.77 15.65
N ASN A 108 10.50 -7.95 15.30
CA ASN A 108 11.72 -8.42 14.65
C ASN A 108 12.49 -9.43 15.53
N ASP A 109 12.49 -9.25 16.83
CA ASP A 109 13.19 -10.15 17.77
C ASP A 109 12.49 -11.52 17.84
N GLU A 110 11.16 -11.53 17.88
CA GLU A 110 10.37 -12.77 17.82
C GLU A 110 10.58 -13.52 16.52
N ILE A 111 10.64 -12.82 15.39
CA ILE A 111 10.92 -13.43 14.08
C ILE A 111 12.34 -14.00 14.04
N THR A 112 13.33 -13.28 14.55
CA THR A 112 14.71 -13.73 14.63
C THR A 112 14.81 -15.02 15.46
N ALA A 113 14.17 -15.08 16.61
CA ALA A 113 14.14 -16.26 17.49
C ALA A 113 13.40 -17.45 16.82
N GLU A 114 12.30 -17.21 16.12
CA GLU A 114 11.51 -18.26 15.43
C GLU A 114 12.30 -18.95 14.31
N PHE A 115 13.18 -18.20 13.66
CA PHE A 115 14.00 -18.70 12.54
C PHE A 115 15.47 -18.94 12.91
N GLU A 116 15.79 -18.94 14.19
CA GLU A 116 17.12 -19.31 14.66
C GLU A 116 17.48 -20.73 14.19
N GLY A 117 18.65 -20.89 13.56
CA GLY A 117 19.11 -22.17 13.00
C GLY A 117 18.40 -22.64 11.72
N LYS A 118 17.42 -21.85 11.19
CA LYS A 118 16.76 -22.13 9.92
C LYS A 118 17.36 -21.28 8.80
N GLY A 119 17.42 -21.84 7.60
CA GLY A 119 17.92 -21.13 6.42
C GLY A 119 16.91 -20.18 5.78
N TYR A 120 17.39 -19.37 4.85
CA TYR A 120 16.51 -18.46 4.09
C TYR A 120 15.43 -19.17 3.29
N GLY A 121 15.64 -20.45 2.90
CA GLY A 121 14.62 -21.23 2.21
C GLY A 121 13.35 -21.40 3.06
N ASP A 122 13.51 -21.80 4.31
CA ASP A 122 12.41 -21.99 5.26
C ASP A 122 11.73 -20.64 5.58
N PHE A 123 12.53 -19.60 5.80
CA PHE A 123 12.01 -18.26 6.06
C PHE A 123 11.18 -17.71 4.89
N LYS A 124 11.70 -17.81 3.65
CA LYS A 124 10.98 -17.36 2.44
C LYS A 124 9.67 -18.14 2.23
N MET A 125 9.66 -19.43 2.56
CA MET A 125 8.43 -20.22 2.50
C MET A 125 7.41 -19.75 3.52
N ALA A 126 7.82 -19.52 4.77
CA ALA A 126 6.93 -19.00 5.81
C ALA A 126 6.35 -17.62 5.44
N VAL A 127 7.16 -16.72 4.89
CA VAL A 127 6.68 -15.41 4.39
C VAL A 127 5.67 -15.59 3.26
N ALA A 128 5.92 -16.54 2.34
CA ALA A 128 4.99 -16.82 1.25
C ALA A 128 3.65 -17.36 1.75
N GLU A 129 3.68 -18.29 2.72
CA GLU A 129 2.49 -18.90 3.30
C GLU A 129 1.62 -17.86 4.02
N VAL A 130 2.18 -17.08 4.94
CA VAL A 130 1.40 -16.05 5.66
C VAL A 130 0.86 -14.99 4.70
N THR A 131 1.60 -14.66 3.64
CA THR A 131 1.13 -13.71 2.63
C THR A 131 -0.03 -14.30 1.82
N ALA A 132 0.08 -15.53 1.35
CA ALA A 132 -0.96 -16.19 0.59
C ALA A 132 -2.24 -16.38 1.43
N ASP A 133 -2.10 -16.81 2.67
CA ASP A 133 -3.21 -17.04 3.59
C ASP A 133 -3.92 -15.71 3.94
N ALA A 134 -3.18 -14.62 4.11
CA ALA A 134 -3.76 -13.29 4.35
C ALA A 134 -4.48 -12.74 3.11
N LEU A 135 -4.01 -13.04 1.90
CA LEU A 135 -4.64 -12.58 0.66
C LEU A 135 -5.83 -13.45 0.23
N ALA A 136 -5.89 -14.72 0.62
CA ALA A 136 -6.94 -15.64 0.19
C ALA A 136 -8.36 -15.14 0.43
N PRO A 137 -8.75 -14.63 1.63
CA PRO A 137 -10.10 -14.10 1.85
C PRO A 137 -10.39 -12.85 1.02
N VAL A 138 -9.38 -12.00 0.78
CA VAL A 138 -9.52 -10.81 -0.07
C VAL A 138 -9.76 -11.21 -1.52
N GLN A 139 -9.03 -12.23 -2.01
CA GLN A 139 -9.18 -12.76 -3.36
C GLN A 139 -10.53 -13.45 -3.56
N ALA A 140 -11.01 -14.17 -2.56
CA ALA A 140 -12.33 -14.80 -2.59
C ALA A 140 -13.45 -13.74 -2.73
N GLU A 141 -13.37 -12.67 -1.93
CA GLU A 141 -14.34 -11.57 -2.00
C GLU A 141 -14.23 -10.78 -3.30
N TYR A 142 -13.01 -10.52 -3.77
CA TYR A 142 -12.77 -9.89 -5.08
C TYR A 142 -13.43 -10.67 -6.21
N ASN A 143 -13.21 -11.98 -6.25
CA ASN A 143 -13.80 -12.84 -7.30
C ASN A 143 -15.33 -12.91 -7.19
N ARG A 144 -15.89 -12.95 -5.96
CA ARG A 144 -17.33 -12.91 -5.72
C ARG A 144 -17.94 -11.61 -6.27
N ILE A 145 -17.34 -10.47 -5.96
CA ILE A 145 -17.82 -9.16 -6.41
C ILE A 145 -17.67 -9.02 -7.93
N LEU A 146 -16.52 -9.43 -8.49
CA LEU A 146 -16.24 -9.31 -9.92
C LEU A 146 -17.22 -10.12 -10.79
N ALA A 147 -17.77 -11.22 -10.25
CA ALA A 147 -18.78 -12.02 -10.93
C ALA A 147 -20.14 -11.30 -11.04
N ASP A 148 -20.44 -10.33 -10.16
CA ASP A 148 -21.66 -9.53 -10.15
C ASP A 148 -21.43 -8.13 -10.74
N LYS A 149 -21.45 -8.04 -12.06
CA LYS A 149 -21.23 -6.77 -12.77
C LYS A 149 -22.29 -5.71 -12.45
N VAL A 150 -23.53 -6.12 -12.22
CA VAL A 150 -24.62 -5.20 -11.88
C VAL A 150 -24.33 -4.53 -10.54
N TYR A 151 -23.96 -5.30 -9.54
CA TYR A 151 -23.55 -4.78 -8.25
C TYR A 151 -22.35 -3.83 -8.35
N VAL A 152 -21.31 -4.19 -9.13
CA VAL A 152 -20.15 -3.32 -9.35
C VAL A 152 -20.56 -1.98 -9.96
N ASP A 153 -21.41 -1.99 -11.00
CA ASP A 153 -21.89 -0.77 -11.66
C ASP A 153 -22.72 0.11 -10.70
N GLU A 154 -23.58 -0.50 -9.88
CA GLU A 154 -24.35 0.22 -8.85
C GLU A 154 -23.46 0.87 -7.81
N VAL A 155 -22.44 0.16 -7.31
CA VAL A 155 -21.49 0.69 -6.34
C VAL A 155 -20.69 1.86 -6.94
N LEU A 156 -20.20 1.72 -8.18
CA LEU A 156 -19.47 2.77 -8.88
C LEU A 156 -20.35 4.02 -9.09
N LYS A 157 -21.59 3.83 -9.56
CA LYS A 157 -22.53 4.93 -9.77
C LYS A 157 -22.89 5.65 -8.48
N SER A 158 -23.29 4.91 -7.47
CA SER A 158 -23.63 5.46 -6.14
C SER A 158 -22.43 6.15 -5.50
N GLY A 159 -21.22 5.57 -5.64
CA GLY A 159 -19.98 6.18 -5.17
C GLY A 159 -19.66 7.50 -5.88
N ALA A 160 -19.78 7.53 -7.21
CA ALA A 160 -19.58 8.72 -8.01
C ALA A 160 -20.59 9.85 -7.66
N GLU A 161 -21.86 9.50 -7.46
CA GLU A 161 -22.89 10.47 -7.05
C GLU A 161 -22.59 11.09 -5.68
N ARG A 162 -22.18 10.26 -4.70
CA ARG A 162 -21.81 10.73 -3.36
C ARG A 162 -20.58 11.63 -3.39
N ALA A 163 -19.52 11.19 -4.10
CA ALA A 163 -18.29 11.96 -4.25
C ALA A 163 -18.53 13.29 -4.96
N SER A 164 -19.29 13.28 -6.08
CA SER A 164 -19.63 14.48 -6.84
C SER A 164 -20.42 15.51 -6.00
N ARG A 165 -21.36 15.03 -5.18
CA ARG A 165 -22.14 15.92 -4.30
C ARG A 165 -21.26 16.66 -3.29
N LEU A 166 -20.30 15.96 -2.67
CA LEU A 166 -19.35 16.56 -1.72
C LEU A 166 -18.38 17.50 -2.42
N ALA A 167 -17.77 17.04 -3.52
CA ALA A 167 -16.82 17.82 -4.30
C ALA A 167 -17.45 19.10 -4.85
N ASN A 168 -18.62 19.01 -5.49
CA ASN A 168 -19.33 20.16 -6.07
C ASN A 168 -19.73 21.18 -5.01
N ARG A 169 -20.10 20.75 -3.79
CA ARG A 169 -20.37 21.66 -2.68
C ARG A 169 -19.15 22.53 -2.34
N THR A 170 -17.96 21.93 -2.31
CA THR A 170 -16.70 22.64 -2.02
C THR A 170 -16.27 23.49 -3.20
N VAL A 171 -16.31 22.96 -4.43
CA VAL A 171 -15.96 23.67 -5.67
C VAL A 171 -16.83 24.93 -5.85
N SER A 172 -18.14 24.82 -5.60
CA SER A 172 -19.04 25.98 -5.66
C SER A 172 -18.67 27.08 -4.65
N LYS A 173 -18.21 26.70 -3.42
CA LYS A 173 -17.69 27.67 -2.47
C LYS A 173 -16.42 28.35 -2.97
N VAL A 174 -15.50 27.57 -3.54
CA VAL A 174 -14.24 28.06 -4.11
C VAL A 174 -14.53 29.09 -5.23
N TYR A 175 -15.36 28.73 -6.20
CA TYR A 175 -15.71 29.60 -7.33
C TYR A 175 -16.28 30.94 -6.86
N ARG A 176 -17.21 30.94 -5.90
CA ARG A 176 -17.76 32.17 -5.33
C ARG A 176 -16.70 33.04 -4.64
N LYS A 177 -15.80 32.41 -3.89
CA LYS A 177 -14.75 33.14 -3.16
C LYS A 177 -13.68 33.74 -4.05
N VAL A 178 -13.35 33.09 -5.17
CA VAL A 178 -12.40 33.64 -6.16
C VAL A 178 -13.07 34.52 -7.20
N GLY A 179 -14.39 34.72 -7.15
CA GLY A 179 -15.12 35.60 -8.06
C GLY A 179 -15.35 35.00 -9.46
N LEU A 180 -15.29 33.68 -9.61
CA LEU A 180 -15.65 33.05 -10.89
C LEU A 180 -17.15 32.93 -11.06
N LEU A 181 -17.60 33.29 -12.26
CA LEU A 181 -19.02 33.17 -12.64
C LEU A 181 -19.38 31.69 -12.76
N GLN A 182 -20.41 31.26 -12.03
CA GLN A 182 -21.01 29.94 -12.21
C GLN A 182 -22.17 30.06 -13.18
N LEU A 183 -22.06 29.44 -14.35
CA LEU A 183 -23.20 29.30 -15.25
C LEU A 183 -24.12 28.21 -14.70
N ASP A 184 -25.38 28.53 -14.56
CA ASP A 184 -26.41 27.54 -14.21
C ASP A 184 -26.44 26.45 -15.28
N LYS A 185 -26.41 25.17 -14.84
CA LYS A 185 -26.51 24.01 -15.72
C LYS A 185 -27.96 23.62 -15.94
#